data_b9d0c4d6ed845bc5f92c2ca9a4db3150
#
_entry.id   b9d0c4d6ed845bc5f92c2ca9a4db3150
#
_cell.length_a   1.000
_cell.length_b   1.000
_cell.length_c   1.000
_cell.angle_alpha   90.00
_cell.angle_beta   90.00
_cell.angle_gamma   90.00
#
_symmetry.space_group_name_H-M   'P 1'
#
loop_
_entity.id
_entity.type
_entity.pdbx_description
1 polymer ?
#
loop_
_entity_poly.entity_id
_entity_poly.type
_entity_poly.pdbx_seq_one_letter_code
_entity_poly.pdbx_strand_id
1 'polypeptide(L)'
;MQYLNLDYWRAHLLELWYGIAGLVLFLIFLFATFPYAPAIKGVLSPLGLRFDSAEQELALPFGARLSNVSIRSLTPGTPPIFQSRSVHIWPALGSLLLLHPGVSGNADSHGGSLWFNVHRLGDGAKVSFDASKLDLASLHLLRQIGAALGGELSGDGKITIDPVSPTDNSGAAHLIAKGFLIRIPGPMPVTRLGEVDLKVRLDKGILQVEELKSSEGDLAIDGHGSIRLDPDDWHQSALALQFVLTPSATARQRLAFLINLLPHPPNGVPYKLGGTIASPLLS
;
A
#
# COMPACT_ATOMS: atom_id res chain seq x y z
N MET A 1 37.61 -22.39 49.28
CA MET A 1 37.33 -22.84 47.88
C MET A 1 35.98 -23.46 47.85
N GLN A 2 34.97 -22.69 47.42
CA GLN A 2 33.59 -23.20 47.25
C GLN A 2 33.59 -24.03 45.96
N TYR A 3 33.41 -25.31 46.06
CA TYR A 3 33.08 -26.18 44.92
C TYR A 3 31.77 -25.71 44.35
N LEU A 4 31.79 -25.07 43.18
CA LEU A 4 30.61 -24.79 42.36
C LEU A 4 29.88 -26.13 42.13
N ASN A 5 28.77 -26.29 42.79
CA ASN A 5 28.00 -27.54 42.80
C ASN A 5 27.41 -27.74 41.40
N LEU A 6 28.11 -28.49 40.55
CA LEU A 6 27.72 -28.79 39.16
C LEU A 6 26.30 -29.39 39.05
N ASP A 7 25.88 -30.08 40.10
CA ASP A 7 24.55 -30.73 40.15
C ASP A 7 23.46 -29.67 40.36
N TYR A 8 23.74 -28.61 41.10
CA TYR A 8 22.82 -27.48 41.24
C TYR A 8 22.59 -26.77 39.90
N TRP A 9 23.63 -26.55 39.13
CA TRP A 9 23.51 -25.93 37.79
C TRP A 9 22.78 -26.86 36.79
N ARG A 10 22.98 -28.19 36.86
CA ARG A 10 22.29 -29.15 35.99
C ARG A 10 20.81 -29.21 36.29
N ALA A 11 20.37 -29.14 37.54
CA ALA A 11 18.96 -29.11 37.91
C ALA A 11 18.27 -27.83 37.38
N HIS A 12 18.89 -26.68 37.55
CA HIS A 12 18.33 -25.43 37.05
C HIS A 12 18.37 -25.32 35.53
N LEU A 13 19.35 -25.93 34.85
CA LEU A 13 19.33 -26.05 33.39
C LEU A 13 18.17 -26.87 32.88
N LEU A 14 17.78 -27.95 33.54
CA LEU A 14 16.63 -28.75 33.20
C LEU A 14 15.30 -27.95 33.35
N GLU A 15 15.15 -27.23 34.46
CA GLU A 15 13.98 -26.36 34.68
C GLU A 15 13.90 -25.26 33.63
N LEU A 16 15.04 -24.66 33.27
CA LEU A 16 15.15 -23.67 32.21
C LEU A 16 14.71 -24.26 30.85
N TRP A 17 15.18 -25.50 30.53
CA TRP A 17 14.76 -26.18 29.29
C TRP A 17 13.29 -26.49 29.25
N TYR A 18 12.67 -26.92 30.36
CA TYR A 18 11.22 -27.10 30.43
C TYR A 18 10.47 -25.78 30.29
N GLY A 19 10.98 -24.71 30.90
CA GLY A 19 10.45 -23.36 30.73
C GLY A 19 10.50 -22.88 29.28
N ILE A 20 11.63 -23.05 28.60
CA ILE A 20 11.80 -22.73 27.19
C ILE A 20 10.87 -23.60 26.32
N ALA A 21 10.84 -24.90 26.54
CA ALA A 21 9.96 -25.82 25.81
C ALA A 21 8.48 -25.46 25.99
N GLY A 22 8.07 -25.13 27.22
CA GLY A 22 6.72 -24.66 27.52
C GLY A 22 6.39 -23.36 26.81
N LEU A 23 7.31 -22.40 26.79
CA LEU A 23 7.16 -21.12 26.06
C LEU A 23 7.04 -21.36 24.55
N VAL A 24 7.88 -22.22 23.99
CA VAL A 24 7.83 -22.55 22.55
C VAL A 24 6.49 -23.20 22.19
N LEU A 25 6.03 -24.17 22.97
CA LEU A 25 4.73 -24.81 22.78
C LEU A 25 3.58 -23.81 22.91
N PHE A 26 3.64 -22.92 23.90
CA PHE A 26 2.66 -21.85 24.07
C PHE A 26 2.62 -20.91 22.86
N LEU A 27 3.79 -20.51 22.35
CA LEU A 27 3.87 -19.69 21.15
C LEU A 27 3.31 -20.40 19.92
N ILE A 28 3.64 -21.69 19.72
CA ILE A 28 3.09 -22.49 18.62
C ILE A 28 1.56 -22.55 18.72
N PHE A 29 1.03 -22.81 19.92
CA PHE A 29 -0.41 -22.83 20.15
C PHE A 29 -1.06 -21.48 19.88
N LEU A 30 -0.44 -20.38 20.36
CA LEU A 30 -0.91 -19.03 20.14
C LEU A 30 -0.98 -18.71 18.63
N PHE A 31 0.05 -19.06 17.86
CA PHE A 31 0.07 -18.87 16.41
C PHE A 31 -0.96 -19.73 15.68
N ALA A 32 -1.13 -20.98 16.12
CA ALA A 32 -2.08 -21.89 15.51
C ALA A 32 -3.56 -21.48 15.74
N THR A 33 -3.84 -20.85 16.89
CA THR A 33 -5.21 -20.45 17.27
C THR A 33 -5.50 -18.98 16.98
N PHE A 34 -4.51 -18.20 16.51
CA PHE A 34 -4.71 -16.77 16.26
C PHE A 34 -5.74 -16.54 15.13
N PRO A 35 -6.75 -15.69 15.35
CA PRO A 35 -7.80 -15.45 14.37
C PRO A 35 -7.33 -14.43 13.29
N TYR A 36 -6.50 -14.88 12.35
CA TYR A 36 -5.90 -14.01 11.32
C TYR A 36 -6.93 -13.28 10.46
N ALA A 37 -7.91 -14.01 9.92
CA ALA A 37 -8.90 -13.40 9.03
C ALA A 37 -9.80 -12.36 9.74
N PRO A 38 -10.34 -12.63 10.95
CA PRO A 38 -11.02 -11.60 11.75
C PRO A 38 -10.15 -10.39 12.09
N ALA A 39 -8.87 -10.61 12.43
CA ALA A 39 -7.96 -9.53 12.76
C ALA A 39 -7.74 -8.58 11.56
N ILE A 40 -7.49 -9.14 10.36
CA ILE A 40 -7.34 -8.35 9.13
C ILE A 40 -8.66 -7.62 8.79
N LYS A 41 -9.80 -8.32 8.86
CA LYS A 41 -11.12 -7.70 8.62
C LYS A 41 -11.39 -6.55 9.58
N GLY A 42 -11.05 -6.71 10.87
CA GLY A 42 -11.22 -5.68 11.89
C GLY A 42 -10.42 -4.42 11.62
N VAL A 43 -9.28 -4.52 10.94
CA VAL A 43 -8.45 -3.37 10.55
C VAL A 43 -8.90 -2.75 9.23
N LEU A 44 -9.27 -3.55 8.24
CA LEU A 44 -9.60 -3.06 6.90
C LEU A 44 -11.05 -2.53 6.80
N SER A 45 -11.97 -3.07 7.59
CA SER A 45 -13.38 -2.65 7.57
C SER A 45 -13.59 -1.17 7.90
N PRO A 46 -12.95 -0.57 8.93
CA PRO A 46 -13.05 0.86 9.19
C PRO A 46 -12.50 1.74 8.05
N LEU A 47 -11.60 1.18 7.23
CA LEU A 47 -11.03 1.86 6.06
C LEU A 47 -11.92 1.77 4.81
N GLY A 48 -13.14 1.24 4.93
CA GLY A 48 -14.02 1.01 3.77
C GLY A 48 -13.56 -0.12 2.86
N LEU A 49 -12.71 -1.04 3.38
CA LEU A 49 -12.15 -2.14 2.61
C LEU A 49 -12.66 -3.49 3.09
N ARG A 50 -12.96 -4.37 2.14
CA ARG A 50 -13.34 -5.75 2.36
C ARG A 50 -12.18 -6.68 2.01
N PHE A 51 -11.87 -7.56 2.94
CA PHE A 51 -10.88 -8.62 2.79
C PHE A 51 -11.57 -9.96 2.55
N ASP A 52 -11.21 -10.64 1.47
CA ASP A 52 -11.66 -11.98 1.15
C ASP A 52 -10.44 -12.88 0.89
N SER A 53 -10.47 -14.11 1.42
CA SER A 53 -9.49 -15.17 1.14
C SER A 53 -10.22 -16.49 0.90
N ALA A 54 -9.72 -17.32 -0.01
CA ALA A 54 -10.36 -18.61 -0.34
C ALA A 54 -10.05 -19.65 0.73
N GLU A 55 -8.78 -19.78 1.12
CA GLU A 55 -8.30 -20.80 2.04
C GLU A 55 -7.30 -20.21 3.03
N GLN A 56 -7.28 -20.77 4.22
CA GLN A 56 -6.29 -20.48 5.25
C GLN A 56 -5.62 -21.77 5.66
N GLU A 57 -4.33 -21.87 5.44
CA GLU A 57 -3.48 -22.96 5.87
C GLU A 57 -2.52 -22.48 6.96
N LEU A 58 -2.23 -23.33 7.93
CA LEU A 58 -1.21 -23.03 8.93
C LEU A 58 0.18 -23.14 8.28
N ALA A 59 0.97 -22.09 8.37
CA ALA A 59 2.36 -22.05 7.92
C ALA A 59 3.28 -22.22 9.13
N LEU A 60 3.75 -23.45 9.35
CA LEU A 60 4.71 -23.73 10.43
C LEU A 60 6.09 -23.15 10.07
N PRO A 61 6.90 -22.67 11.06
CA PRO A 61 6.60 -22.73 12.50
C PRO A 61 5.71 -21.60 13.01
N PHE A 62 5.54 -20.50 12.28
CA PHE A 62 4.83 -19.33 12.81
C PHE A 62 4.01 -18.65 11.70
N GLY A 63 2.67 -18.68 11.80
CA GLY A 63 1.79 -17.92 10.95
C GLY A 63 0.76 -18.72 10.16
N ALA A 64 0.17 -18.08 9.16
CA ALA A 64 -0.76 -18.69 8.24
C ALA A 64 -0.44 -18.27 6.78
N ARG A 65 -0.73 -19.15 5.85
CA ARG A 65 -0.75 -18.88 4.43
C ARG A 65 -2.20 -18.70 4.01
N LEU A 66 -2.49 -17.56 3.42
CA LEU A 66 -3.79 -17.27 2.81
C LEU A 66 -3.68 -17.41 1.30
N SER A 67 -4.59 -18.16 0.69
CA SER A 67 -4.64 -18.37 -0.75
C SER A 67 -5.72 -17.48 -1.38
N ASN A 68 -5.44 -17.00 -2.61
CA ASN A 68 -6.36 -16.18 -3.40
C ASN A 68 -6.94 -14.98 -2.61
N VAL A 69 -6.05 -14.21 -2.02
CA VAL A 69 -6.41 -13.03 -1.26
C VAL A 69 -6.87 -11.92 -2.19
N SER A 70 -7.98 -11.28 -1.87
CA SER A 70 -8.44 -10.07 -2.55
C SER A 70 -8.86 -8.99 -1.56
N ILE A 71 -8.49 -7.74 -1.86
CA ILE A 71 -8.93 -6.55 -1.14
C ILE A 71 -9.80 -5.73 -2.10
N ARG A 72 -11.01 -5.41 -1.68
CA ARG A 72 -12.00 -4.65 -2.46
C ARG A 72 -12.51 -3.45 -1.67
N SER A 73 -13.02 -2.43 -2.35
CA SER A 73 -13.86 -1.43 -1.69
C SER A 73 -15.17 -2.07 -1.20
N LEU A 74 -15.74 -1.54 -0.12
CA LEU A 74 -17.08 -1.90 0.33
C LEU A 74 -18.17 -1.51 -0.65
N THR A 75 -17.89 -0.59 -1.60
CA THR A 75 -18.83 -0.18 -2.64
C THR A 75 -19.12 -1.37 -3.57
N PRO A 76 -20.39 -1.79 -3.71
CA PRO A 76 -20.77 -2.91 -4.55
C PRO A 76 -20.37 -2.69 -6.02
N GLY A 77 -19.90 -3.76 -6.69
CA GLY A 77 -19.55 -3.71 -8.11
C GLY A 77 -18.14 -3.18 -8.42
N THR A 78 -17.38 -2.76 -7.41
CA THR A 78 -15.99 -2.33 -7.63
C THR A 78 -15.06 -3.53 -7.83
N PRO A 79 -14.15 -3.49 -8.82
CA PRO A 79 -13.13 -4.52 -8.99
C PRO A 79 -12.19 -4.53 -7.78
N PRO A 80 -11.49 -5.64 -7.53
CA PRO A 80 -10.53 -5.72 -6.44
C PRO A 80 -9.39 -4.71 -6.67
N ILE A 81 -9.05 -3.99 -5.60
CA ILE A 81 -7.93 -3.04 -5.58
C ILE A 81 -6.61 -3.81 -5.60
N PHE A 82 -6.55 -4.93 -4.87
CA PHE A 82 -5.37 -5.77 -4.78
C PHE A 82 -5.77 -7.25 -4.86
N GLN A 83 -4.97 -8.05 -5.54
CA GLN A 83 -5.10 -9.50 -5.59
C GLN A 83 -3.72 -10.14 -5.44
N SER A 84 -3.65 -11.20 -4.64
CA SER A 84 -2.46 -12.04 -4.52
C SER A 84 -2.84 -13.51 -4.46
N ARG A 85 -2.04 -14.35 -5.10
CA ARG A 85 -2.23 -15.81 -5.04
C ARG A 85 -1.89 -16.37 -3.68
N SER A 86 -0.90 -15.80 -3.01
CA SER A 86 -0.42 -16.27 -1.72
C SER A 86 0.02 -15.09 -0.87
N VAL A 87 -0.49 -15.05 0.35
CA VAL A 87 -0.08 -14.10 1.37
C VAL A 87 0.32 -14.89 2.63
N HIS A 88 1.55 -14.72 3.07
CA HIS A 88 2.01 -15.24 4.34
C HIS A 88 1.80 -14.19 5.42
N ILE A 89 1.15 -14.58 6.50
CA ILE A 89 0.85 -13.69 7.62
C ILE A 89 1.29 -14.32 8.94
N TRP A 90 1.72 -13.48 9.86
CA TRP A 90 2.07 -13.86 11.23
C TRP A 90 1.70 -12.74 12.20
N PRO A 91 1.43 -13.08 13.47
CA PRO A 91 1.18 -12.06 14.48
C PRO A 91 2.42 -11.19 14.69
N ALA A 92 2.22 -9.90 14.81
CA ALA A 92 3.31 -8.98 15.15
C ALA A 92 3.63 -9.12 16.65
N LEU A 93 4.62 -9.97 17.01
CA LEU A 93 4.95 -10.31 18.39
C LEU A 93 5.25 -9.11 19.27
N GLY A 94 5.94 -8.10 18.72
CA GLY A 94 6.24 -6.88 19.47
C GLY A 94 4.99 -6.09 19.88
N SER A 95 3.94 -6.14 19.09
CA SER A 95 2.69 -5.47 19.39
C SER A 95 1.81 -6.25 20.37
N LEU A 96 1.90 -7.59 20.35
CA LEU A 96 1.22 -8.44 21.32
C LEU A 96 1.72 -8.19 22.75
N LEU A 97 3.03 -7.96 22.92
CA LEU A 97 3.61 -7.60 24.22
C LEU A 97 3.10 -6.25 24.74
N LEU A 98 2.71 -5.35 23.84
CA LEU A 98 2.16 -4.03 24.17
C LEU A 98 0.62 -4.03 24.21
N LEU A 99 -0.04 -5.20 24.17
CA LEU A 99 -1.50 -5.35 24.10
C LEU A 99 -2.16 -4.67 22.89
N HIS A 100 -1.37 -4.39 21.85
CA HIS A 100 -1.86 -3.85 20.58
C HIS A 100 -1.87 -4.95 19.53
N PRO A 101 -3.03 -5.56 19.21
CA PRO A 101 -3.07 -6.63 18.22
C PRO A 101 -2.57 -6.13 16.86
N GLY A 102 -1.63 -6.84 16.28
CA GLY A 102 -1.05 -6.51 15.00
C GLY A 102 -0.74 -7.75 14.18
N VAL A 103 -0.68 -7.57 12.88
CA VAL A 103 -0.39 -8.60 11.88
C VAL A 103 0.69 -8.09 10.94
N SER A 104 1.71 -8.91 10.75
CA SER A 104 2.71 -8.73 9.71
C SER A 104 2.49 -9.74 8.61
N GLY A 105 2.90 -9.41 7.41
CA GLY A 105 2.79 -10.36 6.32
C GLY A 105 3.64 -10.01 5.11
N ASN A 106 3.74 -10.98 4.24
CA ASN A 106 4.35 -10.86 2.93
C ASN A 106 3.40 -11.42 1.87
N ALA A 107 3.15 -10.64 0.84
CA ALA A 107 2.33 -11.03 -0.31
C ALA A 107 3.24 -11.15 -1.55
N ASP A 108 3.24 -12.31 -2.17
CA ASP A 108 3.88 -12.51 -3.46
C ASP A 108 2.88 -12.20 -4.57
N SER A 109 3.15 -11.17 -5.36
CA SER A 109 2.30 -10.74 -6.46
C SER A 109 3.11 -10.68 -7.76
N HIS A 110 2.74 -11.48 -8.74
CA HIS A 110 3.19 -11.44 -10.15
C HIS A 110 4.61 -10.86 -10.39
N GLY A 111 5.63 -11.48 -9.77
CA GLY A 111 7.03 -11.10 -9.95
C GLY A 111 7.58 -10.10 -8.94
N GLY A 112 6.75 -9.56 -8.05
CA GLY A 112 7.15 -8.67 -6.97
C GLY A 112 6.70 -9.16 -5.60
N SER A 113 7.12 -8.47 -4.56
CA SER A 113 6.73 -8.74 -3.18
C SER A 113 6.24 -7.48 -2.48
N LEU A 114 5.27 -7.66 -1.60
CA LEU A 114 4.75 -6.62 -0.71
C LEU A 114 4.87 -7.13 0.72
N TRP A 115 5.76 -6.54 1.48
CA TRP A 115 5.78 -6.71 2.93
C TRP A 115 4.87 -5.66 3.57
N PHE A 116 4.13 -6.07 4.60
CA PHE A 116 3.28 -5.16 5.35
C PHE A 116 3.26 -5.49 6.84
N ASN A 117 3.01 -4.46 7.63
CA ASN A 117 2.83 -4.58 9.06
C ASN A 117 1.68 -3.66 9.46
N VAL A 118 0.69 -4.21 10.13
CA VAL A 118 -0.53 -3.51 10.52
C VAL A 118 -0.75 -3.70 12.01
N HIS A 119 -0.84 -2.59 12.74
CA HIS A 119 -1.13 -2.57 14.16
C HIS A 119 -2.42 -1.80 14.40
N ARG A 120 -3.29 -2.34 15.23
CA ARG A 120 -4.43 -1.59 15.73
C ARG A 120 -3.99 -0.58 16.77
N LEU A 121 -4.45 0.66 16.66
CA LEU A 121 -4.17 1.74 17.59
C LEU A 121 -5.50 2.42 17.97
N GLY A 122 -6.08 2.01 19.10
CA GLY A 122 -7.44 2.45 19.46
C GLY A 122 -8.46 2.01 18.41
N ASP A 123 -9.20 2.97 17.86
CA ASP A 123 -10.15 2.75 16.76
C ASP A 123 -9.49 2.84 15.38
N GLY A 124 -8.24 3.26 15.33
CA GLY A 124 -7.45 3.41 14.12
C GLY A 124 -6.46 2.27 13.86
N ALA A 125 -5.64 2.47 12.86
CA ALA A 125 -4.61 1.53 12.44
C ALA A 125 -3.32 2.25 12.04
N LYS A 126 -2.19 1.65 12.39
CA LYS A 126 -0.87 2.01 11.86
C LYS A 126 -0.44 0.96 10.85
N VAL A 127 -0.23 1.38 9.63
CA VAL A 127 0.18 0.54 8.52
C VAL A 127 1.58 0.93 8.10
N SER A 128 2.47 -0.04 7.98
CA SER A 128 3.78 0.13 7.33
C SER A 128 3.86 -0.87 6.19
N PHE A 129 4.40 -0.48 5.06
CA PHE A 129 4.57 -1.37 3.93
C PHE A 129 5.91 -1.11 3.23
N ASP A 130 6.39 -2.14 2.57
CA ASP A 130 7.55 -2.12 1.67
C ASP A 130 7.19 -2.95 0.44
N ALA A 131 7.23 -2.32 -0.71
CA ALA A 131 6.88 -2.92 -2.00
C ALA A 131 8.13 -3.02 -2.87
N SER A 132 8.35 -4.17 -3.45
CA SER A 132 9.47 -4.40 -4.36
C SER A 132 8.98 -5.02 -5.66
N LYS A 133 9.19 -4.30 -6.78
CA LYS A 133 8.91 -4.74 -8.15
C LYS A 133 7.49 -5.28 -8.38
N LEU A 134 6.49 -4.67 -7.73
CA LEU A 134 5.09 -5.05 -7.97
C LEU A 134 4.70 -4.71 -9.40
N ASP A 135 4.16 -5.68 -10.14
CA ASP A 135 3.62 -5.42 -11.48
C ASP A 135 2.36 -4.56 -11.40
N LEU A 136 2.44 -3.34 -11.92
CA LEU A 136 1.33 -2.38 -11.94
C LEU A 136 0.13 -2.88 -12.76
N ALA A 137 0.32 -3.78 -13.72
CA ALA A 137 -0.77 -4.38 -14.48
C ALA A 137 -1.66 -5.28 -13.58
N SER A 138 -1.09 -5.83 -12.50
CA SER A 138 -1.81 -6.63 -11.52
C SER A 138 -2.64 -5.78 -10.55
N LEU A 139 -2.28 -4.50 -10.37
CA LEU A 139 -2.98 -3.55 -9.53
C LEU A 139 -4.14 -2.92 -10.32
N HIS A 140 -5.26 -3.54 -10.35
CA HIS A 140 -6.43 -3.14 -11.17
C HIS A 140 -7.01 -1.74 -10.86
N LEU A 141 -6.17 -0.79 -10.43
CA LEU A 141 -6.54 0.53 -9.92
C LEU A 141 -7.37 1.38 -10.90
N LEU A 142 -7.04 1.32 -12.19
CA LEU A 142 -7.71 2.15 -13.21
C LEU A 142 -8.68 1.36 -14.12
N ARG A 143 -9.00 0.11 -13.78
CA ARG A 143 -9.96 -0.69 -14.57
C ARG A 143 -11.36 -0.06 -14.67
N GLN A 144 -11.77 0.71 -13.68
CA GLN A 144 -13.07 1.37 -13.68
C GLN A 144 -13.22 2.37 -14.83
N ILE A 145 -12.14 3.04 -15.21
CA ILE A 145 -12.10 3.97 -16.34
C ILE A 145 -11.60 3.27 -17.63
N GLY A 146 -11.46 1.94 -17.59
CA GLY A 146 -10.99 1.14 -18.70
C GLY A 146 -9.49 1.30 -19.01
N ALA A 147 -8.75 2.09 -18.24
CA ALA A 147 -7.32 2.26 -18.44
C ALA A 147 -6.52 1.10 -17.84
N ALA A 148 -5.40 0.76 -18.48
CA ALA A 148 -4.45 -0.22 -17.99
C ALA A 148 -3.12 0.46 -17.69
N LEU A 149 -2.54 0.12 -16.53
CA LEU A 149 -1.20 0.50 -16.15
C LEU A 149 -0.22 -0.62 -16.52
N GLY A 150 1.04 -0.26 -16.70
CA GLY A 150 2.13 -1.20 -16.80
C GLY A 150 3.40 -0.61 -16.22
N GLY A 151 4.36 -1.47 -15.91
CA GLY A 151 5.60 -1.13 -15.24
C GLY A 151 5.71 -1.81 -13.88
N GLU A 152 6.81 -1.56 -13.20
CA GLU A 152 7.13 -2.13 -11.88
C GLU A 152 7.08 -1.04 -10.82
N LEU A 153 6.34 -1.27 -9.73
CA LEU A 153 6.23 -0.37 -8.59
C LEU A 153 7.11 -0.88 -7.44
N SER A 154 7.92 0.01 -6.90
CA SER A 154 8.66 -0.21 -5.65
C SER A 154 8.48 1.00 -4.75
N GLY A 155 8.67 0.80 -3.44
CA GLY A 155 8.62 1.90 -2.48
C GLY A 155 8.18 1.45 -1.12
N ASP A 156 8.18 2.40 -0.20
CA ASP A 156 7.84 2.16 1.19
C ASP A 156 6.92 3.25 1.74
N GLY A 157 6.31 2.95 2.87
CA GLY A 157 5.47 3.94 3.54
C GLY A 157 5.06 3.52 4.94
N LYS A 158 4.70 4.55 5.70
CA LYS A 158 4.11 4.40 7.05
C LYS A 158 2.96 5.37 7.16
N ILE A 159 1.78 4.86 7.50
CA ILE A 159 0.55 5.65 7.59
C ILE A 159 -0.17 5.27 8.87
N THR A 160 -0.60 6.28 9.62
CA THR A 160 -1.51 6.14 10.75
C THR A 160 -2.86 6.70 10.32
N ILE A 161 -3.89 5.90 10.43
CA ILE A 161 -5.26 6.25 10.04
C ILE A 161 -6.16 6.07 11.25
N ASP A 162 -6.87 7.12 11.61
CA ASP A 162 -7.94 7.11 12.60
C ASP A 162 -9.26 7.52 11.90
N PRO A 163 -10.21 6.60 11.72
CA PRO A 163 -11.48 6.89 11.07
C PRO A 163 -12.39 7.79 11.91
N VAL A 164 -12.20 7.83 13.24
CA VAL A 164 -13.00 8.67 14.16
C VAL A 164 -12.45 10.08 14.22
N SER A 165 -11.11 10.22 14.15
CA SER A 165 -10.41 11.50 14.22
C SER A 165 -9.52 11.69 12.98
N PRO A 166 -10.07 12.09 11.82
CA PRO A 166 -9.30 12.30 10.60
C PRO A 166 -8.15 13.31 10.74
N THR A 167 -8.25 14.21 11.71
CA THR A 167 -7.18 15.17 12.06
C THR A 167 -5.94 14.52 12.68
N ASP A 168 -6.04 13.27 13.13
CA ASP A 168 -4.93 12.51 13.70
C ASP A 168 -4.23 11.63 12.65
N ASN A 169 -4.77 11.62 11.43
CA ASN A 169 -4.18 10.91 10.30
C ASN A 169 -2.84 11.53 9.92
N SER A 170 -1.82 10.69 9.86
CA SER A 170 -0.46 11.11 9.54
C SER A 170 0.31 10.00 8.84
N GLY A 171 1.32 10.36 8.08
CA GLY A 171 2.16 9.38 7.43
C GLY A 171 2.99 9.94 6.29
N ALA A 172 3.77 9.06 5.69
CA ALA A 172 4.52 9.37 4.48
C ALA A 172 4.70 8.10 3.66
N ALA A 173 4.80 8.26 2.34
CA ALA A 173 5.16 7.19 1.44
C ALA A 173 6.04 7.74 0.30
N HIS A 174 6.97 6.89 -0.15
CA HIS A 174 7.80 7.12 -1.30
C HIS A 174 7.66 5.96 -2.27
N LEU A 175 7.18 6.25 -3.48
CA LEU A 175 6.88 5.24 -4.50
C LEU A 175 7.66 5.56 -5.77
N ILE A 176 8.29 4.55 -6.34
CA ILE A 176 9.02 4.62 -7.61
C ILE A 176 8.42 3.60 -8.57
N ALA A 177 7.90 4.08 -9.70
CA ALA A 177 7.42 3.22 -10.76
C ALA A 177 8.40 3.24 -11.95
N LYS A 178 8.95 2.09 -12.31
CA LYS A 178 9.88 1.94 -13.46
C LYS A 178 9.14 1.38 -14.67
N GLY A 179 9.48 1.92 -15.85
CA GLY A 179 8.82 1.55 -17.09
C GLY A 179 7.32 1.86 -17.08
N PHE A 180 6.93 2.92 -16.36
CA PHE A 180 5.52 3.24 -16.18
C PHE A 180 4.87 3.64 -17.50
N LEU A 181 3.77 3.00 -17.81
CA LEU A 181 2.98 3.29 -18.99
C LEU A 181 1.48 3.29 -18.66
N ILE A 182 0.75 4.11 -19.40
CA ILE A 182 -0.70 4.20 -19.33
C ILE A 182 -1.27 3.88 -20.71
N ARG A 183 -2.21 2.94 -20.73
CA ARG A 183 -3.02 2.61 -21.90
C ARG A 183 -4.47 3.00 -21.62
N ILE A 184 -4.96 4.01 -22.33
CA ILE A 184 -6.35 4.45 -22.28
C ILE A 184 -7.12 3.71 -23.38
N PRO A 185 -8.37 3.24 -23.13
CA PRO A 185 -9.19 2.59 -24.15
C PRO A 185 -9.44 3.52 -25.34
N GLY A 186 -9.54 2.93 -26.53
CA GLY A 186 -9.81 3.66 -27.78
C GLY A 186 -8.58 3.79 -28.67
N PRO A 187 -8.62 4.67 -29.68
CA PRO A 187 -7.54 4.86 -30.67
C PRO A 187 -6.32 5.61 -30.10
N MET A 188 -6.26 5.80 -28.80
CA MET A 188 -5.19 6.54 -28.16
C MET A 188 -3.90 5.71 -28.08
N PRO A 189 -2.74 6.32 -28.41
CA PRO A 189 -1.47 5.63 -28.28
C PRO A 189 -1.13 5.37 -26.81
N VAL A 190 -0.41 4.26 -26.55
CA VAL A 190 0.17 4.02 -25.24
C VAL A 190 1.12 5.15 -24.89
N THR A 191 0.90 5.78 -23.74
CA THR A 191 1.76 6.86 -23.22
C THR A 191 2.75 6.28 -22.22
N ARG A 192 4.03 6.47 -22.48
CA ARG A 192 5.12 6.04 -21.58
C ARG A 192 5.54 7.23 -20.73
N LEU A 193 5.54 7.06 -19.44
CA LEU A 193 6.03 8.05 -18.48
C LEU A 193 7.44 7.72 -17.97
N GLY A 194 7.96 6.52 -18.30
CA GLY A 194 9.30 6.08 -17.94
C GLY A 194 9.45 5.77 -16.46
N GLU A 195 10.36 6.41 -15.77
CA GLU A 195 10.49 6.33 -14.32
C GLU A 195 9.67 7.45 -13.67
N VAL A 196 8.80 7.08 -12.75
CA VAL A 196 7.96 8.02 -11.97
C VAL A 196 8.34 7.91 -10.51
N ASP A 197 8.72 9.04 -9.91
CA ASP A 197 9.01 9.20 -8.48
C ASP A 197 7.89 10.01 -7.84
N LEU A 198 7.27 9.44 -6.80
CA LEU A 198 6.15 10.04 -6.06
C LEU A 198 6.44 10.03 -4.56
N LYS A 199 6.54 11.22 -3.98
CA LYS A 199 6.64 11.42 -2.52
C LYS A 199 5.38 12.07 -2.00
N VAL A 200 4.77 11.43 -1.04
CA VAL A 200 3.53 11.92 -0.42
C VAL A 200 3.66 11.94 1.10
N ARG A 201 3.02 12.91 1.71
CA ARG A 201 2.88 13.04 3.15
C ARG A 201 1.41 13.24 3.51
N LEU A 202 0.93 12.48 4.45
CA LEU A 202 -0.40 12.65 5.04
C LEU A 202 -0.27 13.42 6.35
N ASP A 203 -0.96 14.53 6.47
CA ASP A 203 -1.05 15.32 7.70
C ASP A 203 -2.48 15.85 7.84
N LYS A 204 -3.12 15.53 8.96
CA LYS A 204 -4.47 16.02 9.32
C LYS A 204 -5.53 15.83 8.22
N GLY A 205 -5.54 14.66 7.59
CA GLY A 205 -6.47 14.35 6.50
C GLY A 205 -6.16 15.03 5.17
N ILE A 206 -5.02 15.73 5.06
CA ILE A 206 -4.52 16.31 3.82
C ILE A 206 -3.34 15.47 3.32
N LEU A 207 -3.49 14.87 2.15
CA LEU A 207 -2.41 14.19 1.46
C LEU A 207 -1.63 15.23 0.64
N GLN A 208 -0.45 15.58 1.12
CA GLN A 208 0.50 16.45 0.42
C GLN A 208 1.28 15.63 -0.60
N VAL A 209 1.22 16.00 -1.87
CA VAL A 209 2.11 15.50 -2.91
C VAL A 209 3.33 16.41 -2.90
N GLU A 210 4.39 15.99 -2.20
CA GLU A 210 5.62 16.77 -2.06
C GLU A 210 6.41 16.79 -3.37
N GLU A 211 6.41 15.66 -4.08
CA GLU A 211 7.13 15.49 -5.33
C GLU A 211 6.40 14.46 -6.20
N LEU A 212 6.14 14.83 -7.44
CA LEU A 212 5.71 13.93 -8.50
C LEU A 212 6.58 14.22 -9.72
N LYS A 213 7.56 13.37 -10.00
CA LYS A 213 8.44 13.52 -11.15
C LYS A 213 8.36 12.32 -12.05
N SER A 214 8.39 12.55 -13.35
CA SER A 214 8.62 11.48 -14.32
C SER A 214 9.77 11.85 -15.27
N SER A 215 10.54 10.83 -15.65
CA SER A 215 11.70 10.94 -16.52
C SER A 215 11.77 9.75 -17.48
N GLU A 216 12.53 9.89 -18.56
CA GLU A 216 12.81 8.82 -19.53
C GLU A 216 11.57 8.32 -20.31
N GLY A 217 10.49 9.12 -20.34
CA GLY A 217 9.25 8.79 -21.02
C GLY A 217 8.94 9.65 -22.24
N ASP A 218 7.73 9.46 -22.77
CA ASP A 218 7.16 10.32 -23.79
C ASP A 218 6.82 11.70 -23.26
N LEU A 219 6.48 11.74 -21.96
CA LEU A 219 6.02 12.93 -21.26
C LEU A 219 6.73 13.00 -19.90
N ALA A 220 7.53 14.05 -19.71
CA ALA A 220 8.05 14.37 -18.39
C ALA A 220 7.02 15.19 -17.60
N ILE A 221 6.83 14.84 -16.35
CA ILE A 221 5.93 15.49 -15.41
C ILE A 221 6.78 16.00 -14.24
N ASP A 222 6.55 17.22 -13.82
CA ASP A 222 7.06 17.76 -12.56
C ASP A 222 5.89 18.41 -11.82
N GLY A 223 5.52 17.88 -10.67
CA GLY A 223 4.30 18.30 -10.00
C GLY A 223 4.37 18.20 -8.48
N HIS A 224 3.47 18.94 -7.85
CA HIS A 224 3.26 18.97 -6.42
C HIS A 224 1.84 19.45 -6.10
N GLY A 225 1.46 19.40 -4.83
CA GLY A 225 0.18 19.93 -4.39
C GLY A 225 -0.42 19.17 -3.24
N SER A 226 -1.75 19.19 -3.13
CA SER A 226 -2.44 18.52 -2.03
C SER A 226 -3.78 17.92 -2.47
N ILE A 227 -4.18 16.88 -1.75
CA ILE A 227 -5.50 16.25 -1.87
C ILE A 227 -6.10 16.26 -0.47
N ARG A 228 -7.22 16.96 -0.30
CA ARG A 228 -7.97 16.91 0.96
C ARG A 228 -8.88 15.70 0.91
N LEU A 229 -8.56 14.71 1.75
CA LEU A 229 -9.32 13.47 1.79
C LEU A 229 -10.69 13.71 2.40
N ASP A 230 -11.73 13.21 1.73
CA ASP A 230 -13.07 13.12 2.30
C ASP A 230 -13.17 11.80 3.07
N PRO A 231 -13.52 11.82 4.37
CA PRO A 231 -13.55 10.61 5.19
C PRO A 231 -14.70 9.67 4.83
N ASP A 232 -15.79 10.19 4.28
CA ASP A 232 -17.00 9.41 3.97
C ASP A 232 -16.96 8.86 2.54
N ASP A 233 -16.43 9.64 1.59
CA ASP A 233 -16.32 9.26 0.20
C ASP A 233 -15.02 9.78 -0.43
N TRP A 234 -14.04 8.91 -0.59
CA TRP A 234 -12.75 9.27 -1.17
C TRP A 234 -12.86 9.85 -2.60
N HIS A 235 -13.95 9.57 -3.34
CA HIS A 235 -14.18 10.16 -4.66
C HIS A 235 -14.49 11.65 -4.58
N GLN A 236 -15.01 12.13 -3.45
CA GLN A 236 -15.28 13.53 -3.19
C GLN A 236 -14.06 14.30 -2.67
N SER A 237 -12.95 13.61 -2.48
CA SER A 237 -11.70 14.26 -2.05
C SER A 237 -11.31 15.38 -2.99
N ALA A 238 -11.02 16.56 -2.43
CA ALA A 238 -10.72 17.76 -3.21
C ALA A 238 -9.27 17.80 -3.67
N LEU A 239 -9.07 18.07 -4.95
CA LEU A 239 -7.77 18.16 -5.60
C LEU A 239 -7.27 19.61 -5.66
N ALA A 240 -5.99 19.82 -5.37
CA ALA A 240 -5.26 21.08 -5.54
C ALA A 240 -3.83 20.76 -5.97
N LEU A 241 -3.67 20.24 -7.18
CA LEU A 241 -2.37 19.83 -7.73
C LEU A 241 -1.91 20.82 -8.79
N GLN A 242 -0.61 21.00 -8.89
CA GLN A 242 0.03 21.76 -9.96
C GLN A 242 1.12 20.91 -10.57
N PHE A 243 1.22 20.93 -11.89
CA PHE A 243 2.24 20.18 -12.61
C PHE A 243 2.61 20.81 -13.94
N VAL A 244 3.86 20.63 -14.30
CA VAL A 244 4.38 21.02 -15.61
C VAL A 244 4.52 19.77 -16.46
N LEU A 245 4.08 19.85 -17.71
CA LEU A 245 4.21 18.78 -18.70
C LEU A 245 5.26 19.18 -19.73
N THR A 246 6.21 18.28 -19.97
CA THR A 246 7.24 18.46 -21.01
C THR A 246 7.26 17.25 -21.93
N PRO A 247 6.57 17.31 -23.09
CA PRO A 247 6.59 16.23 -24.05
C PRO A 247 7.95 16.14 -24.76
N SER A 248 8.44 14.91 -24.97
CA SER A 248 9.63 14.66 -25.79
C SER A 248 9.37 15.06 -27.25
N ALA A 249 10.44 15.29 -28.04
CA ALA A 249 10.31 15.70 -29.45
C ALA A 249 9.47 14.69 -30.28
N THR A 250 9.67 13.38 -30.05
CA THR A 250 8.92 12.30 -30.72
C THR A 250 7.49 12.22 -30.21
N ALA A 251 7.27 12.48 -28.95
CA ALA A 251 5.94 12.43 -28.34
C ALA A 251 5.04 13.59 -28.78
N ARG A 252 5.60 14.76 -29.06
CA ARG A 252 4.82 15.92 -29.55
C ARG A 252 3.99 15.60 -30.78
N GLN A 253 4.57 14.87 -31.75
CA GLN A 253 3.82 14.46 -32.95
C GLN A 253 2.80 13.35 -32.63
N ARG A 254 3.21 12.34 -31.85
CA ARG A 254 2.38 11.18 -31.54
C ARG A 254 1.21 11.53 -30.61
N LEU A 255 1.43 12.45 -29.66
CA LEU A 255 0.44 12.90 -28.69
C LEU A 255 -0.21 14.23 -29.08
N ALA A 256 -0.03 14.71 -30.32
CA ALA A 256 -0.53 16.02 -30.75
C ALA A 256 -2.03 16.21 -30.46
N PHE A 257 -2.84 15.15 -30.64
CA PHE A 257 -4.26 15.19 -30.32
C PHE A 257 -4.51 15.46 -28.83
N LEU A 258 -3.79 14.77 -27.94
CA LEU A 258 -3.93 14.95 -26.49
C LEU A 258 -3.42 16.33 -26.05
N ILE A 259 -2.30 16.77 -26.62
CA ILE A 259 -1.73 18.09 -26.33
C ILE A 259 -2.71 19.22 -26.72
N ASN A 260 -3.43 19.05 -27.82
CA ASN A 260 -4.41 20.04 -28.26
C ASN A 260 -5.71 20.07 -27.41
N LEU A 261 -5.93 19.05 -26.57
CA LEU A 261 -7.03 19.04 -25.58
C LEU A 261 -6.66 19.75 -24.27
N LEU A 262 -5.38 20.09 -24.07
CA LEU A 262 -4.93 20.82 -22.89
C LEU A 262 -5.43 22.27 -22.94
N PRO A 263 -5.68 22.90 -21.78
CA PRO A 263 -6.11 24.30 -21.70
C PRO A 263 -5.16 25.29 -22.38
N HIS A 264 -3.84 24.97 -22.39
CA HIS A 264 -2.81 25.72 -23.08
C HIS A 264 -1.70 24.78 -23.54
N PRO A 265 -0.84 25.20 -24.51
CA PRO A 265 0.30 24.39 -24.94
C PRO A 265 1.29 24.16 -23.80
N PRO A 266 1.98 23.00 -23.76
CA PRO A 266 3.02 22.70 -22.76
C PRO A 266 4.27 23.54 -23.03
N ASN A 267 4.31 24.72 -22.45
CA ASN A 267 5.37 25.74 -22.63
C ASN A 267 6.09 26.08 -21.33
N GLY A 268 5.98 25.20 -20.31
CA GLY A 268 6.56 25.42 -18.98
C GLY A 268 5.61 26.13 -18.01
N VAL A 269 4.44 26.58 -18.46
CA VAL A 269 3.40 27.10 -17.57
C VAL A 269 2.74 25.95 -16.83
N PRO A 270 2.63 25.99 -15.48
CA PRO A 270 2.01 24.92 -14.72
C PRO A 270 0.53 24.78 -15.02
N TYR A 271 0.07 23.55 -15.22
CA TYR A 271 -1.34 23.18 -15.19
C TYR A 271 -1.82 23.05 -13.76
N LYS A 272 -3.05 23.42 -13.52
CA LYS A 272 -3.72 23.26 -12.22
C LYS A 272 -4.81 22.21 -12.34
N LEU A 273 -4.74 21.18 -11.51
CA LEU A 273 -5.78 20.18 -11.38
C LEU A 273 -6.53 20.40 -10.08
N GLY A 274 -7.74 20.89 -10.21
CA GLY A 274 -8.68 21.14 -9.12
C GLY A 274 -9.92 20.23 -9.20
N GLY A 275 -10.98 20.61 -8.49
CA GLY A 275 -12.21 19.82 -8.41
C GLY A 275 -12.11 18.68 -7.43
N THR A 276 -12.75 17.54 -7.73
CA THR A 276 -12.70 16.31 -6.92
C THR A 276 -12.11 15.16 -7.71
N ILE A 277 -11.78 14.05 -7.03
CA ILE A 277 -11.29 12.84 -7.72
C ILE A 277 -12.34 12.33 -8.72
N ALA A 278 -13.64 12.40 -8.37
CA ALA A 278 -14.73 12.00 -9.28
C ALA A 278 -14.95 12.98 -10.44
N SER A 279 -14.63 14.26 -10.25
CA SER A 279 -14.84 15.32 -11.26
C SER A 279 -13.64 16.27 -11.28
N PRO A 280 -12.50 15.82 -11.86
CA PRO A 280 -11.29 16.64 -11.93
C PRO A 280 -11.47 17.77 -12.95
N LEU A 281 -10.98 18.96 -12.62
CA LEU A 281 -10.99 20.16 -13.47
C LEU A 281 -9.54 20.56 -13.76
N LEU A 282 -9.17 20.54 -15.03
CA LEU A 282 -7.86 20.98 -15.51
C LEU A 282 -7.94 22.40 -16.08
N SER A 283 -7.07 23.27 -15.59
CA SER A 283 -6.96 24.67 -16.02
C SER A 283 -5.51 25.12 -16.25
#